data_5e84c7d962bbcfc0c74575d668f44cf9
#
_entry.id   5e84c7d962bbcfc0c74575d668f44cf9
#
_cell.length_a   1.000
_cell.length_b   1.000
_cell.length_c   1.000
_cell.angle_alpha   90.00
_cell.angle_beta   90.00
_cell.angle_gamma   90.00
#
_symmetry.space_group_name_H-M   'P 1'
#
loop_
_entity.id
_entity.type
_entity.pdbx_description
1 polymer ?
#
loop_
_entity_poly.entity_id
_entity_poly.type
_entity_poly.pdbx_seq_one_letter_code
_entity_poly.pdbx_strand_id
1 'polypeptide(L)'
;RGAADMKGGVTASLMAFFLLAEHRDKWCGRASITLVSDEETGGRWGTEYLLTHYPRLRGDAVLNGEPSSPGICFFGEKGQHWYKFRVRTKGGHSAYAYQRQSAIDVLLELARALKEFEELPITAPPGVVAAMEQAQEAYDAARTPGAAEAVLRTSCNVGIIRGGTKVNMLAEDAEAEVDFRLPPGVDPIVLHEFLDKVMARFPNVEMTLIKETPGTLSHIDNPILQCV
;
A
#
# COMPACT_ATOMS: atom_id res chain seq x y z
N ARG A 1 1.56 7.62 18.13
CA ARG A 1 1.65 6.17 18.22
C ARG A 1 0.94 5.64 19.47
N GLY A 2 0.22 4.53 19.31
CA GLY A 2 -0.44 3.76 20.38
C GLY A 2 -1.79 4.33 20.83
N ALA A 3 -2.00 5.60 20.98
CA ALA A 3 -3.28 6.17 21.40
C ALA A 3 -4.24 6.35 20.21
N ALA A 4 -3.90 7.23 19.27
CA ALA A 4 -4.71 7.42 18.06
C ALA A 4 -4.65 6.17 17.16
N ASP A 5 -3.48 5.60 17.01
CA ASP A 5 -3.21 4.44 16.18
C ASP A 5 -2.73 3.28 17.08
N MET A 6 -3.66 2.34 17.56
CA MET A 6 -5.11 2.61 17.44
C MET A 6 -5.88 2.24 18.72
N LYS A 7 -5.33 2.48 19.93
CA LYS A 7 -6.04 2.14 21.19
C LYS A 7 -7.37 2.89 21.33
N GLY A 8 -7.49 4.08 20.74
CA GLY A 8 -8.76 4.81 20.65
C GLY A 8 -9.82 4.03 19.90
N GLY A 9 -9.50 3.53 18.71
CA GLY A 9 -10.38 2.69 17.91
C GLY A 9 -10.71 1.35 18.57
N VAL A 10 -9.73 0.73 19.25
CA VAL A 10 -9.95 -0.48 20.05
C VAL A 10 -10.95 -0.22 21.16
N THR A 11 -10.82 0.90 21.88
CA THR A 11 -11.76 1.27 22.97
C THR A 11 -13.16 1.51 22.43
N ALA A 12 -13.28 2.26 21.31
CA ALA A 12 -14.58 2.51 20.68
C ALA A 12 -15.25 1.21 20.23
N SER A 13 -14.50 0.30 19.61
CA SER A 13 -14.99 -1.02 19.17
C SER A 13 -15.44 -1.89 20.34
N LEU A 14 -14.69 -1.90 21.45
CA LEU A 14 -15.08 -2.62 22.67
C LEU A 14 -16.36 -2.05 23.28
N MET A 15 -16.48 -0.73 23.38
CA MET A 15 -17.70 -0.10 23.91
C MET A 15 -18.92 -0.39 23.03
N ALA A 16 -18.77 -0.33 21.70
CA ALA A 16 -19.84 -0.71 20.78
C ALA A 16 -20.23 -2.19 20.94
N PHE A 17 -19.25 -3.08 21.11
CA PHE A 17 -19.50 -4.50 21.33
C PHE A 17 -20.25 -4.77 22.65
N PHE A 18 -19.93 -4.07 23.74
CA PHE A 18 -20.66 -4.17 25.00
C PHE A 18 -22.09 -3.67 24.86
N LEU A 19 -22.32 -2.54 24.18
CA LEU A 19 -23.68 -2.05 23.90
C LEU A 19 -24.50 -3.06 23.08
N LEU A 20 -23.90 -3.72 22.09
CA LEU A 20 -24.55 -4.80 21.35
C LEU A 20 -24.90 -5.98 22.26
N ALA A 21 -24.02 -6.34 23.21
CA ALA A 21 -24.28 -7.42 24.16
C ALA A 21 -25.41 -7.06 25.12
N GLU A 22 -25.49 -5.83 25.63
CA GLU A 22 -26.58 -5.35 26.48
C GLU A 22 -27.94 -5.37 25.77
N HIS A 23 -27.96 -5.16 24.46
CA HIS A 23 -29.15 -5.16 23.64
C HIS A 23 -29.32 -6.42 22.79
N ARG A 24 -28.85 -7.56 23.30
CA ARG A 24 -28.84 -8.83 22.55
C ARG A 24 -30.24 -9.28 22.09
N ASP A 25 -31.27 -8.88 22.80
CA ASP A 25 -32.68 -9.13 22.49
C ASP A 25 -33.19 -8.35 21.25
N LYS A 26 -32.48 -7.31 20.81
CA LYS A 26 -32.91 -6.41 19.73
C LYS A 26 -32.31 -6.75 18.37
N TRP A 27 -31.44 -7.76 18.26
CA TRP A 27 -30.81 -8.11 16.99
C TRP A 27 -30.59 -9.63 16.87
N CYS A 28 -30.42 -10.09 15.62
CA CYS A 28 -30.15 -11.49 15.28
C CYS A 28 -28.75 -11.66 14.72
N GLY A 29 -28.22 -12.89 14.75
CA GLY A 29 -26.92 -13.20 14.23
C GLY A 29 -25.83 -13.29 15.28
N ARG A 30 -24.58 -13.10 14.89
CA ARG A 30 -23.41 -13.20 15.75
C ARG A 30 -22.50 -11.99 15.52
N ALA A 31 -22.12 -11.34 16.61
CA ALA A 31 -21.03 -10.38 16.63
C ALA A 31 -19.80 -11.02 17.26
N SER A 32 -18.65 -10.77 16.71
CA SER A 32 -17.35 -11.17 17.26
C SER A 32 -16.41 -9.98 17.22
N ILE A 33 -15.63 -9.79 18.29
CA ILE A 33 -14.55 -8.82 18.30
C ILE A 33 -13.21 -9.56 18.36
N THR A 34 -12.26 -9.11 17.57
CA THR A 34 -10.88 -9.62 17.60
C THR A 34 -9.93 -8.46 17.84
N LEU A 35 -8.97 -8.67 18.71
CA LEU A 35 -7.93 -7.71 19.05
C LEU A 35 -6.59 -8.36 18.75
N VAL A 36 -5.79 -7.74 17.90
CA VAL A 36 -4.48 -8.25 17.46
C VAL A 36 -3.40 -7.23 17.78
N SER A 37 -2.15 -7.68 17.91
CA SER A 37 -1.04 -6.82 18.34
C SER A 37 0.07 -6.65 17.31
N ASP A 38 -0.08 -7.23 16.12
CA ASP A 38 0.97 -7.30 15.09
C ASP A 38 0.55 -6.70 13.74
N GLU A 39 -0.45 -5.81 13.73
CA GLU A 39 -0.93 -5.15 12.51
C GLU A 39 0.22 -4.41 11.82
N GLU A 40 0.98 -3.60 12.56
CA GLU A 40 2.12 -2.80 12.08
C GLU A 40 3.26 -3.63 11.47
N THR A 41 3.26 -4.93 11.71
CA THR A 41 4.24 -5.88 11.17
C THR A 41 3.65 -6.84 10.14
N GLY A 42 2.41 -6.57 9.67
CA GLY A 42 1.73 -7.30 8.60
C GLY A 42 0.73 -8.36 9.05
N GLY A 43 0.39 -8.45 10.35
CA GLY A 43 -0.75 -9.21 10.86
C GLY A 43 -0.65 -10.74 10.79
N ARG A 44 0.55 -11.30 10.54
CA ARG A 44 0.75 -12.75 10.32
C ARG A 44 0.33 -13.60 11.52
N TRP A 45 0.69 -13.15 12.72
CA TRP A 45 0.44 -13.87 13.97
C TRP A 45 -0.89 -13.50 14.61
N GLY A 46 -1.48 -12.38 14.19
CA GLY A 46 -2.78 -11.89 14.62
C GLY A 46 -3.90 -12.25 13.64
N THR A 47 -4.25 -11.34 12.76
CA THR A 47 -5.41 -11.48 11.88
C THR A 47 -5.31 -12.68 10.95
N GLU A 48 -4.17 -12.91 10.28
CA GLU A 48 -3.99 -14.05 9.39
C GLU A 48 -4.11 -15.38 10.13
N TYR A 49 -3.47 -15.48 11.30
CA TYR A 49 -3.56 -16.66 12.16
C TYR A 49 -5.00 -16.93 12.59
N LEU A 50 -5.71 -15.91 13.08
CA LEU A 50 -7.10 -16.05 13.54
C LEU A 50 -8.03 -16.49 12.42
N LEU A 51 -7.95 -15.88 11.25
CA LEU A 51 -8.80 -16.23 10.10
C LEU A 51 -8.49 -17.61 9.53
N THR A 52 -7.27 -18.09 9.68
CA THR A 52 -6.84 -19.42 9.21
C THR A 52 -7.31 -20.51 10.18
N HIS A 53 -7.12 -20.32 11.48
CA HIS A 53 -7.37 -21.36 12.48
C HIS A 53 -8.79 -21.31 13.08
N TYR A 54 -9.46 -20.14 12.96
CA TYR A 54 -10.82 -19.93 13.47
C TYR A 54 -11.75 -19.39 12.38
N PRO A 55 -12.10 -20.19 11.34
CA PRO A 55 -12.93 -19.73 10.21
C PRO A 55 -14.27 -19.11 10.63
N ARG A 56 -14.77 -19.49 11.82
CA ARG A 56 -16.00 -18.90 12.40
C ARG A 56 -15.89 -17.40 12.69
N LEU A 57 -14.68 -16.84 12.71
CA LEU A 57 -14.46 -15.39 12.89
C LEU A 57 -14.66 -14.61 11.58
N ARG A 58 -14.72 -15.31 10.45
CA ARG A 58 -15.13 -14.70 9.18
C ARG A 58 -16.62 -14.40 9.27
N GLY A 59 -16.97 -13.13 9.18
CA GLY A 59 -18.35 -12.64 9.17
C GLY A 59 -18.78 -12.24 7.78
N ASP A 60 -20.06 -11.87 7.66
CA ASP A 60 -20.62 -11.28 6.44
C ASP A 60 -20.10 -9.85 6.24
N ALA A 61 -19.63 -9.23 7.33
CA ALA A 61 -19.02 -7.91 7.34
C ALA A 61 -17.97 -7.75 8.43
N VAL A 62 -17.05 -6.83 8.21
CA VAL A 62 -16.01 -6.42 9.15
C VAL A 62 -16.07 -4.91 9.30
N LEU A 63 -16.14 -4.43 10.54
CA LEU A 63 -15.93 -3.03 10.88
C LEU A 63 -14.59 -2.91 11.62
N ASN A 64 -13.70 -2.09 11.09
CA ASN A 64 -12.39 -1.84 11.67
C ASN A 64 -12.36 -0.45 12.33
N GLY A 65 -11.81 -0.37 13.53
CA GLY A 65 -11.64 0.87 14.28
C GLY A 65 -10.35 1.64 13.92
N GLU A 66 -9.72 1.34 12.80
CA GLU A 66 -8.54 2.07 12.31
C GLU A 66 -8.86 3.57 12.15
N PRO A 67 -7.95 4.49 12.58
CA PRO A 67 -8.27 5.91 12.57
C PRO A 67 -8.43 6.46 11.15
N SER A 68 -9.64 6.91 10.85
CA SER A 68 -9.97 7.62 9.61
C SER A 68 -10.08 9.13 9.85
N SER A 69 -11.22 9.57 10.29
CA SER A 69 -11.59 10.90 10.80
C SER A 69 -13.06 10.84 11.23
N PRO A 70 -13.54 11.71 12.12
CA PRO A 70 -14.97 11.82 12.39
C PRO A 70 -15.74 12.08 11.09
N GLY A 71 -16.74 11.25 10.80
CA GLY A 71 -17.57 11.37 9.60
C GLY A 71 -16.96 10.80 8.31
N ILE A 72 -15.83 10.08 8.38
CA ILE A 72 -15.24 9.39 7.23
C ILE A 72 -15.17 7.89 7.51
N CYS A 73 -15.76 7.10 6.63
CA CYS A 73 -15.62 5.64 6.59
C CYS A 73 -14.78 5.22 5.37
N PHE A 74 -13.71 4.49 5.60
CA PHE A 74 -12.93 3.91 4.51
C PHE A 74 -13.57 2.60 4.06
N PHE A 75 -13.81 2.47 2.78
CA PHE A 75 -14.36 1.27 2.15
C PHE A 75 -13.37 0.58 1.20
N GLY A 76 -12.15 1.08 1.13
CA GLY A 76 -11.08 0.52 0.32
C GLY A 76 -9.72 1.12 0.65
N GLU A 77 -8.68 0.43 0.22
CA GLU A 77 -7.28 0.84 0.40
C GLU A 77 -6.49 0.62 -0.88
N LYS A 78 -5.47 1.45 -1.07
CA LYS A 78 -4.52 1.29 -2.18
C LYS A 78 -3.71 0.01 -2.03
N GLY A 79 -3.48 -0.68 -3.13
CA GLY A 79 -2.51 -1.76 -3.18
C GLY A 79 -1.10 -1.26 -2.87
N GLN A 80 -0.31 -2.10 -2.21
CA GLN A 80 1.07 -1.81 -1.79
C GLN A 80 2.01 -2.88 -2.34
N HIS A 81 3.01 -2.46 -3.10
CA HIS A 81 3.95 -3.36 -3.76
C HIS A 81 5.37 -2.83 -3.61
N TRP A 82 6.19 -3.52 -2.84
CA TRP A 82 7.57 -3.12 -2.58
C TRP A 82 8.53 -4.01 -3.31
N TYR A 83 9.43 -3.41 -4.06
CA TYR A 83 10.47 -4.10 -4.81
C TYR A 83 11.84 -3.58 -4.45
N LYS A 84 12.81 -4.49 -4.43
CA LYS A 84 14.24 -4.18 -4.40
C LYS A 84 14.82 -4.38 -5.80
N PHE A 85 15.58 -3.42 -6.26
CA PHE A 85 16.35 -3.47 -7.49
C PHE A 85 17.82 -3.41 -7.15
N ARG A 86 18.62 -4.35 -7.67
CA ARG A 86 20.04 -4.41 -7.44
C ARG A 86 20.78 -4.44 -8.77
N VAL A 87 21.77 -3.56 -8.89
CA VAL A 87 22.61 -3.41 -10.06
C VAL A 87 24.02 -3.82 -9.70
N ARG A 88 24.64 -4.67 -10.54
CA ARG A 88 26.06 -5.01 -10.42
C ARG A 88 26.78 -4.72 -11.72
N THR A 89 27.96 -4.09 -11.63
CA THR A 89 28.84 -3.77 -12.74
C THR A 89 30.28 -4.16 -12.42
N LYS A 90 31.19 -4.01 -13.37
CA LYS A 90 32.62 -4.28 -13.15
C LYS A 90 33.33 -3.16 -12.40
N GLY A 91 32.66 -2.02 -12.20
CA GLY A 91 33.27 -0.86 -11.57
C GLY A 91 34.53 -0.35 -12.28
N GLY A 92 35.34 0.40 -11.55
CA GLY A 92 36.64 0.88 -12.04
C GLY A 92 36.99 2.28 -11.55
N HIS A 93 38.10 2.82 -12.04
CA HIS A 93 38.50 4.18 -11.73
C HIS A 93 37.71 5.19 -12.55
N SER A 94 37.23 6.28 -11.95
CA SER A 94 36.37 7.30 -12.59
C SER A 94 37.00 7.96 -13.83
N ALA A 95 38.31 7.99 -13.93
CA ALA A 95 39.01 8.48 -15.13
C ALA A 95 38.69 7.66 -16.40
N TYR A 96 38.15 6.46 -16.26
CA TYR A 96 37.76 5.57 -17.36
C TYR A 96 36.25 5.42 -17.49
N ALA A 97 35.48 6.36 -16.96
CA ALA A 97 34.00 6.33 -16.97
C ALA A 97 33.40 6.21 -18.40
N TYR A 98 34.10 6.71 -19.43
CA TYR A 98 33.67 6.58 -20.83
C TYR A 98 33.72 5.14 -21.37
N GLN A 99 34.44 4.24 -20.70
CA GLN A 99 34.60 2.84 -21.12
C GLN A 99 33.70 1.87 -20.33
N ARG A 100 33.14 2.29 -19.19
CA ARG A 100 32.45 1.42 -18.26
C ARG A 100 31.27 2.15 -17.63
N GLN A 101 30.23 1.42 -17.39
CA GLN A 101 29.03 1.94 -16.72
C GLN A 101 29.13 1.75 -15.19
N SER A 102 28.81 2.76 -14.43
CA SER A 102 28.66 2.69 -12.98
C SER A 102 27.33 2.09 -12.60
N ALA A 103 27.29 1.26 -11.55
CA ALA A 103 26.03 0.72 -11.04
C ALA A 103 25.06 1.83 -10.59
N ILE A 104 25.58 2.95 -10.07
CA ILE A 104 24.78 4.11 -9.70
C ILE A 104 24.11 4.73 -10.93
N ASP A 105 24.83 4.88 -12.06
CA ASP A 105 24.26 5.49 -13.26
C ASP A 105 23.11 4.64 -13.82
N VAL A 106 23.31 3.31 -13.87
CA VAL A 106 22.25 2.37 -14.27
C VAL A 106 21.04 2.48 -13.33
N LEU A 107 21.28 2.56 -12.03
CA LEU A 107 20.20 2.66 -11.04
C LEU A 107 19.42 3.97 -11.17
N LEU A 108 20.07 5.08 -11.49
CA LEU A 108 19.41 6.36 -11.74
C LEU A 108 18.56 6.34 -13.00
N GLU A 109 19.04 5.71 -14.07
CA GLU A 109 18.28 5.50 -15.30
C GLU A 109 17.06 4.60 -15.04
N LEU A 110 17.25 3.51 -14.31
CA LEU A 110 16.15 2.64 -13.88
C LEU A 110 15.12 3.40 -13.05
N ALA A 111 15.55 4.19 -12.05
CA ALA A 111 14.64 4.95 -11.19
C ALA A 111 13.77 5.93 -12.00
N ARG A 112 14.32 6.55 -13.04
CA ARG A 112 13.54 7.38 -13.98
C ARG A 112 12.53 6.55 -14.76
N ALA A 113 12.94 5.39 -15.27
CA ALA A 113 12.05 4.50 -16.00
C ALA A 113 10.91 3.97 -15.12
N LEU A 114 11.18 3.68 -13.84
CA LEU A 114 10.16 3.25 -12.88
C LEU A 114 9.14 4.35 -12.58
N LYS A 115 9.56 5.63 -12.62
CA LYS A 115 8.65 6.78 -12.46
C LYS A 115 7.66 6.93 -13.61
N GLU A 116 7.91 6.38 -14.79
CA GLU A 116 6.96 6.34 -15.91
C GLU A 116 5.63 5.64 -15.51
N PHE A 117 5.63 4.85 -14.42
CA PHE A 117 4.44 4.22 -13.87
C PHE A 117 3.35 5.22 -13.46
N GLU A 118 3.74 6.40 -12.97
CA GLU A 118 2.81 7.46 -12.56
C GLU A 118 2.10 8.14 -13.74
N GLU A 119 2.65 7.97 -14.96
CA GLU A 119 2.12 8.56 -16.21
C GLU A 119 1.17 7.60 -16.94
N LEU A 120 1.08 6.33 -16.49
CA LEU A 120 0.19 5.37 -17.13
C LEU A 120 -1.28 5.76 -16.92
N PRO A 121 -2.15 5.55 -17.93
CA PRO A 121 -3.57 5.86 -17.84
C PRO A 121 -4.34 4.82 -17.01
N ILE A 122 -3.88 4.60 -15.79
CA ILE A 122 -4.50 3.67 -14.83
C ILE A 122 -5.51 4.47 -14.01
N THR A 123 -6.76 4.06 -14.07
CA THR A 123 -7.87 4.69 -13.35
C THR A 123 -8.51 3.72 -12.39
N ALA A 124 -8.94 4.22 -11.23
CA ALA A 124 -9.79 3.47 -10.32
C ALA A 124 -11.15 3.13 -10.97
N PRO A 125 -11.85 2.09 -10.50
CA PRO A 125 -13.21 1.80 -10.96
C PRO A 125 -14.14 3.02 -10.85
N PRO A 126 -15.11 3.22 -11.79
CA PRO A 126 -15.96 4.40 -11.82
C PRO A 126 -16.70 4.68 -10.50
N GLY A 127 -17.12 3.64 -9.78
CA GLY A 127 -17.77 3.80 -8.47
C GLY A 127 -16.82 4.38 -7.41
N VAL A 128 -15.53 4.05 -7.45
CA VAL A 128 -14.50 4.62 -6.55
C VAL A 128 -14.26 6.09 -6.90
N VAL A 129 -14.16 6.40 -8.19
CA VAL A 129 -14.00 7.78 -8.66
C VAL A 129 -15.14 8.65 -8.18
N ALA A 130 -16.40 8.23 -8.44
CA ALA A 130 -17.60 8.97 -8.03
C ALA A 130 -17.68 9.17 -6.51
N ALA A 131 -17.34 8.14 -5.72
CA ALA A 131 -17.33 8.26 -4.26
C ALA A 131 -16.27 9.24 -3.77
N MET A 132 -15.08 9.22 -4.36
CA MET A 132 -14.00 10.16 -3.99
C MET A 132 -14.31 11.59 -4.42
N GLU A 133 -14.95 11.80 -5.55
CA GLU A 133 -15.43 13.13 -5.98
C GLU A 133 -16.46 13.69 -4.98
N GLN A 134 -17.41 12.87 -4.51
CA GLN A 134 -18.40 13.28 -3.51
C GLN A 134 -17.76 13.56 -2.14
N ALA A 135 -16.75 12.79 -1.75
CA ALA A 135 -16.07 12.92 -0.47
C ALA A 135 -14.89 13.91 -0.48
N GLN A 136 -14.54 14.49 -1.62
CA GLN A 136 -13.30 15.24 -1.82
C GLN A 136 -13.07 16.31 -0.75
N GLU A 137 -14.03 17.18 -0.52
CA GLU A 137 -13.90 18.28 0.45
C GLU A 137 -13.66 17.77 1.87
N ALA A 138 -14.44 16.77 2.30
CA ALA A 138 -14.32 16.17 3.63
C ALA A 138 -13.01 15.40 3.79
N TYR A 139 -12.62 14.66 2.76
CA TYR A 139 -11.40 13.85 2.77
C TYR A 139 -10.15 14.72 2.79
N ASP A 140 -10.10 15.78 1.95
CA ASP A 140 -8.99 16.72 1.90
C ASP A 140 -8.88 17.53 3.20
N ALA A 141 -10.00 17.94 3.80
CA ALA A 141 -10.01 18.62 5.08
C ALA A 141 -9.50 17.74 6.23
N ALA A 142 -9.80 16.43 6.18
CA ALA A 142 -9.37 15.48 7.20
C ALA A 142 -7.90 15.03 7.05
N ARG A 143 -7.32 15.17 5.87
CA ARG A 143 -5.95 14.70 5.55
C ARG A 143 -5.05 15.87 5.15
N THR A 144 -5.07 16.22 3.88
CA THR A 144 -4.31 17.33 3.29
C THR A 144 -4.93 17.67 1.93
N PRO A 145 -4.87 18.91 1.47
CA PRO A 145 -5.34 19.27 0.13
C PRO A 145 -4.78 18.35 -0.97
N GLY A 146 -5.66 17.81 -1.82
CA GLY A 146 -5.31 16.88 -2.89
C GLY A 146 -5.20 15.41 -2.46
N ALA A 147 -5.49 15.08 -1.21
CA ALA A 147 -5.46 13.70 -0.73
C ALA A 147 -6.48 12.80 -1.43
N ALA A 148 -7.67 13.30 -1.74
CA ALA A 148 -8.70 12.57 -2.47
C ALA A 148 -8.23 12.19 -3.88
N GLU A 149 -7.61 13.12 -4.60
CA GLU A 149 -7.02 12.85 -5.92
C GLU A 149 -5.89 11.81 -5.83
N ALA A 150 -5.04 11.89 -4.80
CA ALA A 150 -3.94 10.96 -4.59
C ALA A 150 -4.41 9.50 -4.40
N VAL A 151 -5.62 9.27 -3.86
CA VAL A 151 -6.20 7.92 -3.75
C VAL A 151 -6.44 7.32 -5.14
N LEU A 152 -6.84 8.13 -6.11
CA LEU A 152 -7.21 7.70 -7.46
C LEU A 152 -6.00 7.51 -8.40
N ARG A 153 -4.81 7.96 -8.00
CA ARG A 153 -3.59 7.89 -8.81
C ARG A 153 -2.68 6.75 -8.39
N THR A 154 -1.95 6.21 -9.36
CA THR A 154 -0.75 5.39 -9.09
C THR A 154 0.34 6.24 -8.48
N SER A 155 1.24 5.60 -7.73
CA SER A 155 2.48 6.26 -7.29
C SER A 155 3.66 5.30 -7.29
N CYS A 156 4.85 5.86 -7.50
CA CYS A 156 6.13 5.18 -7.47
C CYS A 156 7.10 5.99 -6.60
N ASN A 157 7.43 5.50 -5.42
CA ASN A 157 8.36 6.16 -4.52
C ASN A 157 9.65 5.35 -4.39
N VAL A 158 10.78 5.94 -4.80
CA VAL A 158 12.11 5.40 -4.50
C VAL A 158 12.45 5.80 -3.06
N GLY A 159 12.12 4.91 -2.11
CA GLY A 159 12.24 5.20 -0.68
C GLY A 159 13.66 5.06 -0.15
N ILE A 160 14.44 4.14 -0.73
CA ILE A 160 15.83 3.89 -0.33
C ILE A 160 16.69 3.77 -1.57
N ILE A 161 17.87 4.37 -1.52
CA ILE A 161 18.92 4.20 -2.53
C ILE A 161 20.28 4.10 -1.83
N ARG A 162 21.10 3.15 -2.26
CA ARG A 162 22.44 2.93 -1.74
C ARG A 162 23.38 2.54 -2.88
N GLY A 163 24.65 2.92 -2.79
CA GLY A 163 25.65 2.52 -3.79
C GLY A 163 26.95 3.28 -3.68
N GLY A 164 28.00 2.69 -4.29
CA GLY A 164 29.33 3.27 -4.34
C GLY A 164 30.10 3.21 -3.04
N THR A 165 31.41 3.47 -3.12
CA THR A 165 32.35 3.42 -1.97
C THR A 165 33.23 4.65 -1.88
N LYS A 166 33.68 5.22 -3.03
CA LYS A 166 34.58 6.38 -3.09
C LYS A 166 34.23 7.23 -4.31
N VAL A 167 34.40 8.54 -4.20
CA VAL A 167 34.08 9.50 -5.25
C VAL A 167 34.84 9.28 -6.57
N ASN A 168 36.05 8.74 -6.52
CA ASN A 168 36.89 8.49 -7.68
C ASN A 168 36.78 7.05 -8.23
N MET A 169 35.73 6.32 -7.84
CA MET A 169 35.46 4.95 -8.29
C MET A 169 34.09 4.89 -8.97
N LEU A 170 33.99 4.16 -10.06
CA LEU A 170 32.71 3.71 -10.62
C LEU A 170 32.13 2.66 -9.69
N ALA A 171 30.89 2.84 -9.26
CA ALA A 171 30.24 1.91 -8.35
C ALA A 171 30.10 0.52 -8.99
N GLU A 172 30.49 -0.51 -8.25
CA GLU A 172 30.32 -1.92 -8.67
C GLU A 172 28.93 -2.45 -8.29
N ASP A 173 28.37 -1.92 -7.19
CA ASP A 173 27.08 -2.33 -6.65
C ASP A 173 26.26 -1.09 -6.30
N ALA A 174 24.95 -1.15 -6.62
CA ALA A 174 23.97 -0.17 -6.19
C ALA A 174 22.61 -0.85 -6.04
N GLU A 175 21.81 -0.38 -5.09
CA GLU A 175 20.46 -0.89 -4.85
C GLU A 175 19.47 0.22 -4.55
N ALA A 176 18.20 -0.02 -4.91
CA ALA A 176 17.07 0.80 -4.51
C ALA A 176 15.93 -0.06 -3.99
N GLU A 177 15.17 0.49 -3.02
CA GLU A 177 13.89 -0.07 -2.60
C GLU A 177 12.79 0.91 -2.99
N VAL A 178 11.77 0.39 -3.67
CA VAL A 178 10.73 1.18 -4.33
C VAL A 178 9.35 0.70 -3.88
N ASP A 179 8.50 1.66 -3.48
CA ASP A 179 7.11 1.44 -3.12
C ASP A 179 6.21 1.89 -4.28
N PHE A 180 5.46 0.95 -4.85
CA PHE A 180 4.41 1.22 -5.83
C PHE A 180 3.05 1.15 -5.15
N ARG A 181 2.18 2.11 -5.50
CA ARG A 181 0.79 2.11 -5.02
C ARG A 181 -0.17 2.10 -6.20
N LEU A 182 -1.16 1.21 -6.09
CA LEU A 182 -2.27 1.10 -7.03
C LEU A 182 -3.56 1.64 -6.41
N PRO A 183 -4.42 2.34 -7.15
CA PRO A 183 -5.73 2.74 -6.67
C PRO A 183 -6.57 1.54 -6.20
N PRO A 184 -7.52 1.73 -5.27
CA PRO A 184 -8.43 0.68 -4.86
C PRO A 184 -9.17 0.05 -6.05
N GLY A 185 -9.24 -1.27 -6.10
CA GLY A 185 -9.93 -2.02 -7.16
C GLY A 185 -9.16 -2.16 -8.48
N VAL A 186 -7.92 -1.68 -8.57
CA VAL A 186 -7.04 -1.91 -9.72
C VAL A 186 -6.29 -3.21 -9.53
N ASP A 187 -6.30 -4.06 -10.58
CA ASP A 187 -5.59 -5.35 -10.59
C ASP A 187 -4.07 -5.14 -10.61
N PRO A 188 -3.31 -5.79 -9.72
CA PRO A 188 -1.84 -5.73 -9.71
C PRO A 188 -1.16 -6.14 -11.03
N ILE A 189 -1.83 -6.86 -11.90
CA ILE A 189 -1.28 -7.27 -13.20
C ILE A 189 -0.75 -6.07 -14.01
N VAL A 190 -1.38 -4.90 -13.90
CA VAL A 190 -0.94 -3.69 -14.62
C VAL A 190 0.45 -3.23 -14.18
N LEU A 191 0.80 -3.42 -12.90
CA LEU A 191 2.13 -3.14 -12.37
C LEU A 191 3.13 -4.20 -12.84
N HIS A 192 2.76 -5.47 -12.79
CA HIS A 192 3.64 -6.56 -13.21
C HIS A 192 4.01 -6.43 -14.69
N GLU A 193 3.03 -6.18 -15.57
CA GLU A 193 3.29 -5.94 -16.98
C GLU A 193 4.16 -4.71 -17.24
N PHE A 194 3.99 -3.65 -16.45
CA PHE A 194 4.85 -2.47 -16.53
C PHE A 194 6.27 -2.80 -16.13
N LEU A 195 6.45 -3.49 -14.98
CA LEU A 195 7.77 -3.89 -14.49
C LEU A 195 8.49 -4.81 -15.47
N ASP A 196 7.80 -5.77 -16.09
CA ASP A 196 8.37 -6.65 -17.12
C ASP A 196 8.92 -5.84 -18.30
N LYS A 197 8.17 -4.84 -18.78
CA LYS A 197 8.60 -3.94 -19.87
C LYS A 197 9.81 -3.10 -19.47
N VAL A 198 9.84 -2.58 -18.25
CA VAL A 198 10.99 -1.82 -17.74
C VAL A 198 12.20 -2.73 -17.59
N MET A 199 12.05 -3.90 -16.95
CA MET A 199 13.16 -4.83 -16.72
C MET A 199 13.78 -5.37 -18.00
N ALA A 200 13.00 -5.51 -19.08
CA ALA A 200 13.53 -5.84 -20.40
C ALA A 200 14.55 -4.81 -20.94
N ARG A 201 14.48 -3.55 -20.51
CA ARG A 201 15.43 -2.48 -20.84
C ARG A 201 16.72 -2.55 -20.01
N PHE A 202 16.67 -3.25 -18.86
CA PHE A 202 17.75 -3.32 -17.86
C PHE A 202 18.16 -4.76 -17.54
N PRO A 203 18.74 -5.53 -18.48
CA PRO A 203 18.99 -6.97 -18.32
C PRO A 203 20.01 -7.30 -17.21
N ASN A 204 20.78 -6.33 -16.75
CA ASN A 204 21.79 -6.50 -15.69
C ASN A 204 21.27 -6.11 -14.29
N VAL A 205 19.98 -5.85 -14.15
CA VAL A 205 19.33 -5.51 -12.88
C VAL A 205 18.59 -6.72 -12.34
N GLU A 206 18.84 -7.04 -11.08
CA GLU A 206 18.07 -8.03 -10.33
C GLU A 206 16.87 -7.32 -9.67
N MET A 207 15.66 -7.82 -9.90
CA MET A 207 14.44 -7.38 -9.23
C MET A 207 13.97 -8.43 -8.23
N THR A 208 13.65 -8.02 -7.02
CA THR A 208 13.14 -8.90 -5.95
C THR A 208 11.91 -8.27 -5.32
N LEU A 209 10.82 -9.03 -5.23
CA LEU A 209 9.63 -8.63 -4.49
C LEU A 209 9.92 -8.68 -2.98
N ILE A 210 9.71 -7.57 -2.26
CA ILE A 210 9.84 -7.49 -0.80
C ILE A 210 8.49 -7.75 -0.13
N LYS A 211 7.44 -7.07 -0.62
CA LYS A 211 6.08 -7.14 -0.09
C LYS A 211 5.07 -6.89 -1.19
N GLU A 212 4.00 -7.65 -1.17
CA GLU A 212 2.83 -7.42 -1.98
C GLU A 212 1.58 -7.52 -1.11
N THR A 213 0.78 -6.46 -1.12
CA THR A 213 -0.53 -6.42 -0.48
C THR A 213 -1.50 -5.87 -1.50
N PRO A 214 -2.39 -6.70 -2.05
CA PRO A 214 -3.41 -6.23 -2.98
C PRO A 214 -4.26 -5.13 -2.35
N GLY A 215 -4.69 -4.17 -3.16
CA GLY A 215 -5.66 -3.17 -2.71
C GLY A 215 -6.96 -3.85 -2.29
N THR A 216 -7.62 -3.27 -1.32
CA THR A 216 -8.95 -3.73 -0.88
C THR A 216 -10.01 -2.78 -1.38
N LEU A 217 -11.19 -3.33 -1.66
CA LEU A 217 -12.36 -2.53 -2.05
C LEU A 217 -13.63 -3.26 -1.59
N SER A 218 -14.38 -2.64 -0.71
CA SER A 218 -15.74 -3.07 -0.38
C SER A 218 -16.71 -2.55 -1.42
N HIS A 219 -17.78 -3.30 -1.67
CA HIS A 219 -18.80 -2.85 -2.61
C HIS A 219 -19.46 -1.58 -2.07
N ILE A 220 -19.53 -0.52 -2.89
CA ILE A 220 -20.03 0.79 -2.44
C ILE A 220 -21.49 0.76 -2.01
N ASP A 221 -22.28 -0.14 -2.61
CA ASP A 221 -23.69 -0.34 -2.26
C ASP A 221 -23.87 -1.32 -1.09
N ASN A 222 -22.78 -1.66 -0.38
CA ASN A 222 -22.89 -2.55 0.78
C ASN A 222 -23.79 -1.91 1.85
N PRO A 223 -24.84 -2.61 2.31
CA PRO A 223 -25.76 -2.08 3.32
C PRO A 223 -25.07 -1.55 4.58
N ILE A 224 -23.92 -2.11 4.95
CA ILE A 224 -23.16 -1.66 6.12
C ILE A 224 -22.59 -0.27 5.90
N LEU A 225 -22.10 0.05 4.70
CA LEU A 225 -21.63 1.40 4.36
C LEU A 225 -22.75 2.43 4.41
N GLN A 226 -23.99 2.00 4.22
CA GLN A 226 -25.17 2.88 4.32
C GLN A 226 -25.62 3.12 5.77
N CYS A 227 -25.09 2.35 6.72
CA CYS A 227 -25.43 2.45 8.16
C CYS A 227 -24.37 3.25 8.95
N VAL A 228 -23.21 3.53 8.37
CA VAL A 228 -22.09 4.27 8.97
C VAL A 228 -22.08 5.70 8.47
#